data_28de10aee4108a02979dcbe97f9e93b7
#
_entry.id   28de10aee4108a02979dcbe97f9e93b7
#
_cell.length_a   1.000
_cell.length_b   1.000
_cell.length_c   1.000
_cell.angle_alpha   90.00
_cell.angle_beta   90.00
_cell.angle_gamma   90.00
#
_symmetry.space_group_name_H-M   'P 1'
#
loop_
_entity.id
_entity.type
_entity.pdbx_description
1 polymer ?
#
loop_
_entity_poly.entity_id
_entity_poly.type
_entity_poly.pdbx_seq_one_letter_code
_entity_poly.pdbx_strand_id
1 'polypeptide(L)'
;KTYSPLQLLKPANYEISKTRKYKNDIGKIENMEYDKISDFYTCKNNRKLTVSHIRHNKTKTGYVSEKTIYTCENCSDCPYKSDCIKDNNCKTPLGERTKVLQVAKTFIKHRKEDLERIISDEGVLYRMNRSIQAEDSFGDIKQDIQFRRYLSKGTANVLAESTLLAIARNINKLHNKIQNGKTGTHLFPLKSA
;
A
#
# COMPACT_ATOMS: atom_id res chain seq x y z
N LYS A 1 0.61 12.07 27.62
CA LYS A 1 0.54 12.10 26.12
C LYS A 1 0.63 10.66 25.65
N THR A 2 -0.50 10.07 25.31
CA THR A 2 -0.57 8.75 24.66
C THR A 2 0.04 8.87 23.28
N TYR A 3 1.22 8.34 23.09
CA TYR A 3 1.83 8.19 21.77
C TYR A 3 1.00 7.16 21.00
N SER A 4 0.12 7.62 20.14
CA SER A 4 -0.41 6.76 19.08
C SER A 4 0.77 6.42 18.15
N PRO A 5 1.12 5.14 17.98
CA PRO A 5 2.22 4.79 17.08
C PRO A 5 1.88 5.32 15.69
N LEU A 6 2.77 6.13 15.14
CA LEU A 6 2.62 6.69 13.79
C LEU A 6 2.59 5.53 12.80
N GLN A 7 1.42 5.18 12.32
CA GLN A 7 1.27 4.13 11.34
C GLN A 7 1.65 4.69 9.96
N LEU A 8 2.79 4.27 9.45
CA LEU A 8 3.29 4.60 8.11
C LEU A 8 2.97 3.44 7.17
N LEU A 9 1.74 3.39 6.70
CA LEU A 9 1.30 2.38 5.75
C LEU A 9 1.48 2.90 4.32
N LYS A 10 2.31 2.20 3.54
CA LYS A 10 2.46 2.49 2.11
C LYS A 10 1.26 1.93 1.36
N PRO A 11 0.45 2.76 0.67
CA PRO A 11 -0.64 2.27 -0.15
C PRO A 11 -0.16 1.27 -1.22
N ALA A 12 -0.87 0.16 -1.40
CA ALA A 12 -0.47 -0.93 -2.30
C ALA A 12 -0.23 -0.47 -3.75
N ASN A 13 -0.96 0.57 -4.20
CA ASN A 13 -0.81 1.13 -5.55
C ASN A 13 0.15 2.33 -5.62
N TYR A 14 0.89 2.66 -4.56
CA TYR A 14 1.73 3.85 -4.49
C TYR A 14 2.73 3.95 -5.65
N GLU A 15 3.46 2.88 -5.95
CA GLU A 15 4.43 2.90 -7.06
C GLU A 15 3.75 2.84 -8.42
N ILE A 16 2.72 2.00 -8.55
CA ILE A 16 1.99 1.84 -9.81
C ILE A 16 1.26 3.13 -10.19
N SER A 17 0.73 3.88 -9.22
CA SER A 17 0.01 5.15 -9.46
C SER A 17 0.89 6.25 -10.05
N LYS A 18 2.21 6.15 -9.90
CA LYS A 18 3.17 7.09 -10.51
C LYS A 18 3.38 6.84 -12.00
N THR A 19 3.08 5.64 -12.48
CA THR A 19 3.32 5.25 -13.87
C THR A 19 2.38 5.97 -14.83
N ARG A 20 2.89 6.29 -16.04
CA ARG A 20 2.09 6.89 -17.11
C ARG A 20 0.88 6.02 -17.49
N LYS A 21 1.07 4.69 -17.51
CA LYS A 21 0.00 3.73 -17.79
C LYS A 21 -1.17 3.85 -16.82
N TYR A 22 -0.87 3.99 -15.52
CA TYR A 22 -1.91 4.13 -14.49
C TYR A 22 -2.65 5.48 -14.59
N LYS A 23 -1.90 6.57 -14.78
CA LYS A 23 -2.45 7.93 -14.91
C LYS A 23 -3.35 8.08 -16.14
N ASN A 24 -3.08 7.34 -17.21
CA ASN A 24 -3.86 7.38 -18.45
C ASN A 24 -4.98 6.32 -18.49
N ASP A 25 -5.10 5.46 -17.47
CA ASP A 25 -6.13 4.42 -17.42
C ASP A 25 -7.50 5.03 -17.08
N ILE A 26 -8.31 5.28 -18.09
CA ILE A 26 -9.65 5.88 -17.96
C ILE A 26 -10.65 5.02 -17.18
N GLY A 27 -10.35 3.76 -16.99
CA GLY A 27 -11.18 2.83 -16.20
C GLY A 27 -10.96 2.94 -14.69
N LYS A 28 -9.95 3.71 -14.23
CA LYS A 28 -9.63 3.88 -12.81
C LYS A 28 -10.42 5.00 -12.19
N ILE A 29 -10.89 4.74 -10.96
CA ILE A 29 -11.66 5.72 -10.18
C ILE A 29 -10.87 7.01 -9.91
N GLU A 30 -9.55 6.88 -9.71
CA GLU A 30 -8.66 8.01 -9.43
C GLU A 30 -8.52 8.96 -10.62
N ASN A 31 -8.88 8.51 -11.83
CA ASN A 31 -8.81 9.29 -13.08
C ASN A 31 -10.18 9.76 -13.56
N MET A 32 -11.22 9.61 -12.73
CA MET A 32 -12.56 10.11 -12.99
C MET A 32 -12.84 11.33 -12.12
N GLU A 33 -13.58 12.28 -12.65
CA GLU A 33 -14.06 13.43 -11.87
C GLU A 33 -15.15 13.00 -10.89
N TYR A 34 -15.05 13.45 -9.64
CA TYR A 34 -16.01 13.14 -8.60
C TYR A 34 -16.70 14.40 -8.09
N ASP A 35 -18.02 14.47 -8.24
CA ASP A 35 -18.84 15.50 -7.64
C ASP A 35 -19.24 15.07 -6.21
N LYS A 36 -18.74 15.83 -5.22
CA LYS A 36 -19.01 15.56 -3.81
C LYS A 36 -20.42 15.96 -3.37
N ILE A 37 -21.03 16.92 -4.05
CA ILE A 37 -22.35 17.45 -3.68
C ILE A 37 -23.43 16.49 -4.12
N SER A 38 -23.38 16.06 -5.37
CA SER A 38 -24.38 15.18 -5.97
C SER A 38 -24.00 13.70 -5.94
N ASP A 39 -22.82 13.35 -5.36
CA ASP A 39 -22.32 11.99 -5.16
C ASP A 39 -22.32 11.12 -6.44
N PHE A 40 -21.71 11.62 -7.51
CA PHE A 40 -21.53 10.85 -8.75
C PHE A 40 -20.12 11.03 -9.34
N TYR A 41 -19.72 10.08 -10.17
CA TYR A 41 -18.50 10.15 -10.97
C TYR A 41 -18.82 10.48 -12.41
N THR A 42 -17.94 11.23 -13.08
CA THR A 42 -18.03 11.49 -14.52
C THR A 42 -16.98 10.69 -15.25
N CYS A 43 -17.39 9.89 -16.25
CA CYS A 43 -16.46 9.09 -17.05
C CYS A 43 -15.85 9.92 -18.20
N LYS A 44 -14.86 9.35 -18.91
CA LYS A 44 -14.19 9.98 -20.06
C LYS A 44 -15.15 10.44 -21.17
N ASN A 45 -16.31 9.81 -21.29
CA ASN A 45 -17.36 10.16 -22.25
C ASN A 45 -18.43 11.10 -21.65
N ASN A 46 -18.11 11.86 -20.62
CA ASN A 46 -18.98 12.81 -19.93
C ASN A 46 -20.33 12.22 -19.44
N ARG A 47 -20.39 10.88 -19.27
CA ARG A 47 -21.57 10.22 -18.70
C ARG A 47 -21.43 10.07 -17.20
N LYS A 48 -22.54 10.15 -16.49
CA LYS A 48 -22.56 10.05 -15.03
C LYS A 48 -22.63 8.61 -14.56
N LEU A 49 -21.88 8.33 -13.50
CA LEU A 49 -22.00 7.09 -12.74
C LEU A 49 -22.64 7.46 -11.41
N THR A 50 -23.90 7.11 -11.25
CA THR A 50 -24.71 7.43 -10.06
C THR A 50 -24.73 6.25 -9.09
N VAL A 51 -25.06 6.53 -7.84
CA VAL A 51 -25.21 5.51 -6.80
C VAL A 51 -26.36 4.57 -7.16
N SER A 52 -26.06 3.30 -7.35
CA SER A 52 -27.06 2.26 -7.57
C SER A 52 -27.53 1.67 -6.23
N HIS A 53 -26.62 1.24 -5.40
CA HIS A 53 -26.90 0.69 -4.08
C HIS A 53 -25.66 0.69 -3.19
N ILE A 54 -25.88 0.47 -1.89
CA ILE A 54 -24.79 0.26 -0.92
C ILE A 54 -24.72 -1.21 -0.56
N ARG A 55 -23.53 -1.78 -0.61
CA ARG A 55 -23.27 -3.19 -0.29
C ARG A 55 -22.47 -3.29 1.00
N HIS A 56 -22.98 -4.03 1.96
CA HIS A 56 -22.29 -4.36 3.20
C HIS A 56 -21.70 -5.78 3.11
N ASN A 57 -20.42 -5.93 3.39
CA ASN A 57 -19.77 -7.22 3.46
C ASN A 57 -19.20 -7.43 4.87
N LYS A 58 -19.56 -8.55 5.49
CA LYS A 58 -19.02 -8.96 6.80
C LYS A 58 -17.96 -10.04 6.59
N THR A 59 -16.77 -9.82 7.15
CA THR A 59 -15.67 -10.81 7.12
C THR A 59 -15.91 -11.89 8.20
N LYS A 60 -15.15 -12.99 8.11
CA LYS A 60 -15.18 -14.04 9.14
C LYS A 60 -14.77 -13.52 10.53
N THR A 61 -13.98 -12.48 10.59
CA THR A 61 -13.53 -11.81 11.83
C THR A 61 -14.54 -10.80 12.39
N GLY A 62 -15.72 -10.67 11.77
CA GLY A 62 -16.77 -9.74 12.21
C GLY A 62 -16.67 -8.32 11.66
N TYR A 63 -15.60 -7.96 10.95
CA TYR A 63 -15.46 -6.64 10.34
C TYR A 63 -16.49 -6.44 9.23
N VAL A 64 -17.22 -5.31 9.29
CA VAL A 64 -18.21 -4.91 8.27
C VAL A 64 -17.60 -3.82 7.40
N SER A 65 -17.49 -4.09 6.11
CA SER A 65 -17.06 -3.11 5.11
C SER A 65 -18.25 -2.64 4.29
N GLU A 66 -18.36 -1.32 4.12
CA GLU A 66 -19.36 -0.69 3.26
C GLU A 66 -18.75 -0.32 1.92
N LYS A 67 -19.44 -0.66 0.84
CA LYS A 67 -19.07 -0.29 -0.53
C LYS A 67 -20.26 0.37 -1.22
N THR A 68 -20.07 1.59 -1.69
CA THR A 68 -21.03 2.26 -2.56
C THR A 68 -20.81 1.79 -3.99
N ILE A 69 -21.86 1.33 -4.64
CA ILE A 69 -21.81 0.84 -6.02
C ILE A 69 -22.35 1.95 -6.91
N TYR A 70 -21.51 2.42 -7.83
CA TYR A 70 -21.86 3.41 -8.84
C TYR A 70 -22.00 2.71 -10.18
N THR A 71 -23.08 2.99 -10.89
CA THR A 71 -23.34 2.41 -12.22
C THR A 71 -23.49 3.54 -13.22
N CYS A 72 -22.85 3.40 -14.37
CA CYS A 72 -22.97 4.34 -15.46
C CYS A 72 -24.39 4.25 -16.03
N GLU A 73 -25.00 5.41 -16.28
CA GLU A 73 -26.37 5.51 -16.84
C GLU A 73 -26.52 4.80 -18.19
N ASN A 74 -25.50 4.88 -19.04
CA ASN A 74 -25.47 4.18 -20.31
C ASN A 74 -24.03 3.99 -20.80
N CYS A 75 -23.70 2.80 -21.29
CA CYS A 75 -22.42 2.47 -21.94
C CYS A 75 -22.60 1.96 -23.37
N SER A 76 -23.79 2.04 -23.95
CA SER A 76 -24.02 1.74 -25.39
C SER A 76 -23.28 2.77 -26.24
N ASP A 77 -22.77 2.35 -27.37
CA ASP A 77 -22.10 3.21 -28.37
C ASP A 77 -20.96 4.09 -27.80
N CYS A 78 -20.34 3.66 -26.70
CA CYS A 78 -19.25 4.39 -26.10
C CYS A 78 -17.92 4.05 -26.79
N PRO A 79 -17.23 5.03 -27.43
CA PRO A 79 -15.98 4.78 -28.14
C PRO A 79 -14.84 4.32 -27.23
N TYR A 80 -14.94 4.62 -25.93
CA TYR A 80 -13.94 4.27 -24.92
C TYR A 80 -14.27 2.99 -24.17
N LYS A 81 -15.28 2.21 -24.59
CA LYS A 81 -15.81 1.10 -23.82
C LYS A 81 -14.77 0.01 -23.57
N SER A 82 -13.96 -0.34 -24.57
CA SER A 82 -12.89 -1.34 -24.48
C SER A 82 -11.80 -0.96 -23.48
N ASP A 83 -11.44 0.33 -23.42
CA ASP A 83 -10.40 0.81 -22.52
C ASP A 83 -10.93 1.04 -21.11
N CYS A 84 -12.22 1.36 -20.98
CA CYS A 84 -12.88 1.63 -19.71
C CYS A 84 -13.31 0.35 -18.98
N ILE A 85 -13.85 -0.63 -19.70
CA ILE A 85 -14.34 -1.91 -19.15
C ILE A 85 -13.40 -3.02 -19.61
N LYS A 86 -12.49 -3.44 -18.72
CA LYS A 86 -11.53 -4.50 -19.03
C LYS A 86 -12.21 -5.88 -19.01
N ASP A 87 -11.78 -6.74 -19.91
CA ASP A 87 -12.24 -8.11 -19.96
C ASP A 87 -11.52 -8.95 -18.90
N ASN A 88 -12.21 -9.20 -17.80
CA ASN A 88 -11.71 -9.98 -16.67
C ASN A 88 -12.49 -11.28 -16.54
N ASN A 89 -12.38 -12.17 -17.54
CA ASN A 89 -13.05 -13.49 -17.53
C ASN A 89 -14.58 -13.41 -17.30
N CYS A 90 -15.22 -12.34 -17.73
CA CYS A 90 -16.65 -12.16 -17.61
C CYS A 90 -17.37 -12.88 -18.79
N LYS A 91 -18.41 -13.66 -18.49
CA LYS A 91 -19.19 -14.38 -19.50
C LYS A 91 -20.04 -13.46 -20.38
N THR A 92 -20.38 -12.26 -19.89
CA THR A 92 -21.21 -11.30 -20.61
C THR A 92 -20.39 -10.61 -21.70
N PRO A 93 -20.85 -10.52 -22.94
CA PRO A 93 -20.18 -9.79 -24.01
C PRO A 93 -19.93 -8.32 -23.65
N LEU A 94 -18.83 -7.74 -24.13
CA LEU A 94 -18.47 -6.36 -23.82
C LEU A 94 -19.59 -5.37 -24.23
N GLY A 95 -20.27 -5.64 -25.35
CA GLY A 95 -21.38 -4.80 -25.83
C GLY A 95 -22.49 -4.59 -24.82
N GLU A 96 -22.79 -5.58 -24.00
CA GLU A 96 -23.87 -5.56 -23.02
C GLU A 96 -23.45 -5.05 -21.64
N ARG A 97 -22.14 -4.91 -21.41
CA ARG A 97 -21.63 -4.48 -20.09
C ARG A 97 -21.77 -2.98 -19.89
N THR A 98 -22.08 -2.62 -18.66
CA THR A 98 -22.08 -1.24 -18.17
C THR A 98 -20.94 -1.04 -17.18
N LYS A 99 -20.35 0.14 -17.14
CA LYS A 99 -19.30 0.46 -16.18
C LYS A 99 -19.88 0.53 -14.77
N VAL A 100 -19.29 -0.26 -13.88
CA VAL A 100 -19.62 -0.31 -12.46
C VAL A 100 -18.37 -0.01 -11.65
N LEU A 101 -18.47 0.88 -10.66
CA LEU A 101 -17.43 1.16 -9.69
C LEU A 101 -17.88 0.67 -8.31
N GLN A 102 -16.97 0.01 -7.59
CA GLN A 102 -17.18 -0.38 -6.20
C GLN A 102 -16.28 0.47 -5.31
N VAL A 103 -16.84 1.38 -4.56
CA VAL A 103 -16.13 2.42 -3.82
C VAL A 103 -16.30 2.22 -2.32
N ALA A 104 -15.26 1.89 -1.61
CA ALA A 104 -15.23 1.95 -0.15
C ALA A 104 -14.71 3.32 0.29
N LYS A 105 -15.63 4.28 0.53
CA LYS A 105 -15.30 5.68 0.84
C LYS A 105 -14.36 5.81 2.04
N THR A 106 -14.61 5.05 3.10
CA THR A 106 -13.76 5.01 4.29
C THR A 106 -12.35 4.54 3.98
N PHE A 107 -12.21 3.50 3.15
CA PHE A 107 -10.90 2.99 2.73
C PHE A 107 -10.13 4.01 1.88
N ILE A 108 -10.82 4.70 0.97
CA ILE A 108 -10.19 5.77 0.15
C ILE A 108 -9.72 6.91 1.04
N LYS A 109 -10.52 7.32 2.04
CA LYS A 109 -10.14 8.36 2.99
C LYS A 109 -8.86 7.98 3.75
N HIS A 110 -8.82 6.79 4.38
CA HIS A 110 -7.62 6.34 5.11
C HIS A 110 -6.41 6.19 4.20
N ARG A 111 -6.60 5.71 2.98
CA ARG A 111 -5.52 5.61 1.99
C ARG A 111 -4.93 6.97 1.62
N LYS A 112 -5.75 8.00 1.53
CA LYS A 112 -5.30 9.37 1.28
C LYS A 112 -4.52 9.92 2.48
N GLU A 113 -5.04 9.72 3.69
CA GLU A 113 -4.37 10.11 4.93
C GLU A 113 -3.01 9.39 5.08
N ASP A 114 -2.95 8.09 4.78
CA ASP A 114 -1.71 7.32 4.79
C ASP A 114 -0.71 7.83 3.73
N LEU A 115 -1.20 8.19 2.54
CA LEU A 115 -0.38 8.77 1.50
C LEU A 115 0.23 10.11 1.96
N GLU A 116 -0.57 10.99 2.52
CA GLU A 116 -0.12 12.28 3.06
C GLU A 116 0.96 12.09 4.13
N ARG A 117 0.77 11.12 5.03
CA ARG A 117 1.77 10.78 6.06
C ARG A 117 3.08 10.29 5.47
N ILE A 118 3.06 9.37 4.50
CA ILE A 118 4.29 8.79 3.95
C ILE A 118 5.08 9.74 3.05
N ILE A 119 4.45 10.78 2.48
CA ILE A 119 5.14 11.80 1.67
C ILE A 119 5.57 13.02 2.48
N SER A 120 5.12 13.16 3.73
CA SER A 120 5.61 14.21 4.63
C SER A 120 7.10 14.06 4.92
N ASP A 121 7.79 15.14 5.27
CA ASP A 121 9.24 15.12 5.58
C ASP A 121 9.54 14.10 6.68
N GLU A 122 8.71 14.05 7.72
CA GLU A 122 8.83 13.07 8.80
C GLU A 122 8.61 11.65 8.31
N GLY A 123 7.60 11.40 7.50
CA GLY A 123 7.32 10.09 6.92
C GLY A 123 8.42 9.61 5.98
N VAL A 124 9.04 10.50 5.21
CA VAL A 124 10.22 10.20 4.38
C VAL A 124 11.39 9.81 5.28
N LEU A 125 11.67 10.56 6.34
CA LEU A 125 12.74 10.28 7.29
C LEU A 125 12.57 8.91 7.96
N TYR A 126 11.38 8.60 8.45
CA TYR A 126 11.11 7.29 9.06
C TYR A 126 11.25 6.13 8.07
N ARG A 127 10.82 6.30 6.82
CA ARG A 127 10.99 5.28 5.79
C ARG A 127 12.46 5.05 5.44
N MET A 128 13.24 6.11 5.33
CA MET A 128 14.69 6.02 5.11
C MET A 128 15.37 5.27 6.26
N ASN A 129 15.08 5.65 7.51
CA ASN A 129 15.64 4.99 8.67
C ASN A 129 15.28 3.50 8.72
N ARG A 130 14.01 3.16 8.43
CA ARG A 130 13.56 1.77 8.37
C ARG A 130 14.27 0.97 7.27
N SER A 131 14.40 1.54 6.08
CA SER A 131 15.08 0.90 4.96
C SER A 131 16.53 0.59 5.31
N ILE A 132 17.27 1.58 5.80
CA ILE A 132 18.67 1.41 6.22
C ILE A 132 18.79 0.34 7.31
N GLN A 133 17.92 0.35 8.33
CA GLN A 133 17.97 -0.62 9.42
C GLN A 133 17.65 -2.06 8.96
N ALA A 134 16.70 -2.21 8.04
CA ALA A 134 16.28 -3.52 7.56
C ALA A 134 17.28 -4.10 6.54
N GLU A 135 17.65 -3.32 5.53
CA GLU A 135 18.54 -3.75 4.45
C GLU A 135 19.96 -4.01 4.94
N ASP A 136 20.49 -3.13 5.80
CA ASP A 136 21.78 -3.29 6.47
C ASP A 136 21.84 -4.60 7.26
N SER A 137 20.75 -4.91 7.96
CA SER A 137 20.65 -6.16 8.74
C SER A 137 20.75 -7.42 7.88
N PHE A 138 20.10 -7.44 6.73
CA PHE A 138 20.16 -8.56 5.81
C PHE A 138 21.49 -8.62 5.04
N GLY A 139 22.08 -7.46 4.74
CA GLY A 139 23.40 -7.35 4.14
C GLY A 139 24.47 -7.98 5.05
N ASP A 140 24.53 -7.54 6.31
CA ASP A 140 25.45 -8.08 7.31
C ASP A 140 25.34 -9.61 7.46
N ILE A 141 24.10 -10.12 7.58
CA ILE A 141 23.88 -11.56 7.76
C ILE A 141 24.31 -12.35 6.52
N LYS A 142 24.02 -11.87 5.32
CA LYS A 142 24.33 -12.59 4.08
C LYS A 142 25.79 -12.45 3.64
N GLN A 143 26.37 -11.26 3.80
CA GLN A 143 27.71 -10.96 3.30
C GLN A 143 28.78 -11.15 4.37
N ASP A 144 28.62 -10.57 5.56
CA ASP A 144 29.66 -10.61 6.59
C ASP A 144 29.64 -11.92 7.38
N ILE A 145 28.45 -12.42 7.74
CA ILE A 145 28.29 -13.71 8.44
C ILE A 145 28.23 -14.87 7.45
N GLN A 146 28.12 -14.59 6.14
CA GLN A 146 28.04 -15.60 5.05
C GLN A 146 26.89 -16.61 5.24
N PHE A 147 25.83 -16.20 5.88
CA PHE A 147 24.66 -17.05 6.08
C PHE A 147 23.89 -17.22 4.77
N ARG A 148 23.95 -18.41 4.20
CA ARG A 148 23.33 -18.71 2.90
C ARG A 148 22.05 -19.53 3.01
N ARG A 149 21.92 -20.38 4.03
CA ARG A 149 20.76 -21.26 4.24
C ARG A 149 20.70 -21.73 5.69
N TYR A 150 19.52 -22.08 6.13
CA TYR A 150 19.32 -22.78 7.40
C TYR A 150 19.89 -24.21 7.31
N LEU A 151 20.60 -24.64 8.34
CA LEU A 151 21.12 -26.00 8.47
C LEU A 151 20.07 -26.94 9.03
N SER A 152 19.20 -26.40 9.87
CA SER A 152 18.15 -27.14 10.56
C SER A 152 16.80 -27.08 9.81
N LYS A 153 15.95 -28.11 10.06
CA LYS A 153 14.57 -28.17 9.56
C LYS A 153 13.59 -28.06 10.72
N GLY A 154 12.37 -27.59 10.42
CA GLY A 154 11.29 -27.40 11.40
C GLY A 154 11.32 -26.06 12.09
N THR A 155 10.14 -25.56 12.47
CA THR A 155 9.94 -24.19 12.96
C THR A 155 10.77 -23.85 14.20
N ALA A 156 10.86 -24.77 15.17
CA ALA A 156 11.60 -24.54 16.40
C ALA A 156 13.10 -24.38 16.16
N ASN A 157 13.69 -25.28 15.35
CA ASN A 157 15.11 -25.26 15.04
C ASN A 157 15.49 -24.05 14.17
N VAL A 158 14.68 -23.72 13.17
CA VAL A 158 14.87 -22.53 12.33
C VAL A 158 14.76 -21.25 13.17
N LEU A 159 13.85 -21.20 14.14
CA LEU A 159 13.74 -20.07 15.06
C LEU A 159 14.98 -19.94 15.95
N ALA A 160 15.48 -21.04 16.51
CA ALA A 160 16.71 -21.04 17.33
C ALA A 160 17.91 -20.54 16.51
N GLU A 161 18.11 -21.06 15.29
CA GLU A 161 19.17 -20.64 14.38
C GLU A 161 19.06 -19.16 14.00
N SER A 162 17.84 -18.68 13.70
CA SER A 162 17.56 -17.26 13.44
C SER A 162 17.88 -16.37 14.64
N THR A 163 17.57 -16.83 15.84
CA THR A 163 17.84 -16.10 17.09
C THR A 163 19.35 -15.98 17.33
N LEU A 164 20.11 -17.06 17.14
CA LEU A 164 21.57 -17.04 17.26
C LEU A 164 22.21 -16.08 16.24
N LEU A 165 21.75 -16.09 15.00
CA LEU A 165 22.22 -15.15 13.97
C LEU A 165 21.94 -13.70 14.35
N ALA A 166 20.73 -13.41 14.88
CA ALA A 166 20.37 -12.08 15.33
C ALA A 166 21.25 -11.60 16.50
N ILE A 167 21.54 -12.48 17.45
CA ILE A 167 22.43 -12.18 18.59
C ILE A 167 23.85 -11.90 18.08
N ALA A 168 24.40 -12.77 17.24
CA ALA A 168 25.75 -12.61 16.68
C ALA A 168 25.89 -11.27 15.93
N ARG A 169 24.90 -10.94 15.09
CA ARG A 169 24.86 -9.65 14.38
C ARG A 169 24.80 -8.47 15.34
N ASN A 170 23.97 -8.53 16.38
CA ASN A 170 23.84 -7.44 17.33
C ASN A 170 25.13 -7.21 18.13
N ILE A 171 25.82 -8.27 18.51
CA ILE A 171 27.13 -8.19 19.16
C ILE A 171 28.15 -7.54 18.23
N ASN A 172 28.24 -7.98 16.98
CA ASN A 172 29.15 -7.39 15.99
C ASN A 172 28.86 -5.90 15.76
N LYS A 173 27.56 -5.53 15.60
CA LYS A 173 27.15 -4.13 15.45
C LYS A 173 27.48 -3.27 16.66
N LEU A 174 27.27 -3.80 17.87
CA LEU A 174 27.61 -3.10 19.11
C LEU A 174 29.12 -2.91 19.21
N HIS A 175 29.91 -3.94 18.95
CA HIS A 175 31.37 -3.88 18.93
C HIS A 175 31.87 -2.78 17.98
N ASN A 176 31.39 -2.78 16.73
CA ASN A 176 31.75 -1.78 15.74
C ASN A 176 31.35 -0.35 16.16
N LYS A 177 30.20 -0.18 16.83
CA LYS A 177 29.80 1.12 17.36
C LYS A 177 30.72 1.59 18.50
N ILE A 178 31.14 0.69 19.39
CA ILE A 178 32.07 1.02 20.48
C ILE A 178 33.40 1.44 19.89
N GLN A 179 33.96 0.65 18.97
CA GLN A 179 35.27 0.93 18.32
C GLN A 179 35.28 2.29 17.59
N ASN A 180 34.16 2.65 16.97
CA ASN A 180 34.02 3.90 16.21
C ASN A 180 33.47 5.08 17.02
N GLY A 181 33.27 4.94 18.34
CA GLY A 181 32.71 5.99 19.21
C GLY A 181 31.29 6.42 18.87
N LYS A 182 30.50 5.54 18.20
CA LYS A 182 29.13 5.83 17.71
C LYS A 182 28.03 5.23 18.59
N THR A 183 28.33 4.88 19.82
CA THR A 183 27.32 4.42 20.78
C THR A 183 26.36 5.57 21.14
N GLY A 184 25.06 5.27 21.13
CA GLY A 184 24.02 6.27 21.44
C GLY A 184 23.68 7.25 20.32
N THR A 185 24.36 7.18 19.16
CA THR A 185 24.03 8.05 18.02
C THR A 185 22.92 7.42 17.15
N HIS A 186 21.94 8.24 16.76
CA HIS A 186 20.96 7.86 15.74
C HIS A 186 21.54 8.02 14.34
N LEU A 187 21.08 7.20 13.38
CA LEU A 187 21.48 7.32 11.98
C LEU A 187 21.12 8.69 11.40
N PHE A 188 19.94 9.19 11.76
CA PHE A 188 19.49 10.54 11.46
C PHE A 188 18.92 11.14 12.74
N PRO A 189 19.38 12.35 13.15
CA PRO A 189 18.83 13.01 14.32
C PRO A 189 17.34 13.32 14.09
N LEU A 190 16.50 12.88 15.01
CA LEU A 190 15.13 13.38 15.09
C LEU A 190 15.23 14.86 15.43
N LYS A 191 14.55 15.71 14.66
CA LYS A 191 14.44 17.12 15.03
C LYS A 191 13.78 17.16 16.41
N SER A 192 14.47 17.71 17.38
CA SER A 192 13.86 18.02 18.69
C SER A 192 12.66 18.93 18.45
N ALA A 193 11.49 18.51 18.96
CA ALA A 193 10.29 19.33 18.94
C ALA A 193 10.44 20.58 19.82
#